data_4c71859c6e0e173d3aa08d2da04286db
#
_entry.id   4c71859c6e0e173d3aa08d2da04286db
#
_cell.length_a   1.000
_cell.length_b   1.000
_cell.length_c   1.000
_cell.angle_alpha   90.00
_cell.angle_beta   90.00
_cell.angle_gamma   90.00
#
_symmetry.space_group_name_H-M   'P 1'
#
loop_
_entity.id
_entity.type
_entity.pdbx_description
1 polymer ?
#
loop_
_entity_poly.entity_id
_entity_poly.type
_entity_poly.pdbx_seq_one_letter_code
_entity_poly.pdbx_strand_id
1 'polypeptide(L)'
;MILHEINPFCDITAHPLRITEDNCKALFADCDILIEAFDVPEQKAMLVNTVLEQMPEKYLISGSGMAGFGRANAITTRIITDKLTLCGDGKTDVADGVGLTASRVMVCAGHMAARAVEIILQKGAKNHE
;
A
#
# COMPACT_ATOMS: atom_id res chain seq x y z
N MET A 1 6.94 -20.09 5.97
CA MET A 1 6.75 -18.80 5.31
C MET A 1 7.91 -17.87 5.68
N ILE A 2 8.51 -17.22 4.70
CA ILE A 2 9.70 -16.37 4.89
C ILE A 2 9.47 -15.25 5.92
N LEU A 3 8.27 -14.68 5.96
CA LEU A 3 7.96 -13.59 6.90
C LEU A 3 8.09 -14.01 8.37
N HIS A 4 7.75 -15.25 8.71
CA HIS A 4 7.95 -15.79 10.06
C HIS A 4 9.42 -15.97 10.40
N GLU A 5 10.27 -16.21 9.41
CA GLU A 5 11.71 -16.30 9.61
C GLU A 5 12.30 -14.93 9.90
N ILE A 6 11.75 -13.87 9.28
CA ILE A 6 12.19 -12.49 9.52
C ILE A 6 11.74 -12.00 10.88
N ASN A 7 10.48 -12.25 11.25
CA ASN A 7 9.93 -11.84 12.55
C ASN A 7 8.98 -12.92 13.08
N PRO A 8 9.48 -13.81 13.96
CA PRO A 8 8.66 -14.89 14.50
C PRO A 8 7.60 -14.41 15.51
N PHE A 9 7.65 -13.16 15.94
CA PHE A 9 6.70 -12.58 16.89
C PHE A 9 5.50 -11.91 16.22
N CYS A 10 5.51 -11.83 14.87
CA CYS A 10 4.37 -11.30 14.12
C CYS A 10 3.32 -12.36 13.88
N ASP A 11 2.07 -12.01 14.11
CA ASP A 11 0.93 -12.83 13.68
C ASP A 11 0.68 -12.58 12.20
N ILE A 12 0.85 -13.62 11.38
CA ILE A 12 0.70 -13.53 9.93
C ILE A 12 -0.37 -14.51 9.47
N THR A 13 -1.38 -13.99 8.79
CA THR A 13 -2.44 -14.79 8.18
C THR A 13 -2.43 -14.58 6.67
N ALA A 14 -2.27 -15.65 5.91
CA ALA A 14 -2.30 -15.61 4.45
C ALA A 14 -3.68 -16.04 3.95
N HIS A 15 -4.22 -15.26 3.02
CA HIS A 15 -5.51 -15.55 2.38
C HIS A 15 -5.30 -15.77 0.89
N PRO A 16 -5.12 -17.03 0.43
CA PRO A 16 -4.87 -17.32 -0.99
C PRO A 16 -6.18 -17.24 -1.80
N LEU A 17 -6.71 -16.03 -1.93
CA LEU A 17 -7.94 -15.79 -2.67
C LEU A 17 -7.84 -14.48 -3.45
N ARG A 18 -8.67 -14.34 -4.48
CA ARG A 18 -8.77 -13.13 -5.25
C ARG A 18 -9.65 -12.11 -4.52
N ILE A 19 -9.12 -10.91 -4.34
CA ILE A 19 -9.87 -9.83 -3.72
C ILE A 19 -10.85 -9.24 -4.74
N THR A 20 -12.09 -9.07 -4.32
CA THR A 20 -13.16 -8.46 -5.12
C THR A 20 -13.87 -7.39 -4.29
N GLU A 21 -14.71 -6.60 -4.95
CA GLU A 21 -15.54 -5.61 -4.24
C GLU A 21 -16.42 -6.27 -3.17
N ASP A 22 -16.87 -7.49 -3.42
CA ASP A 22 -17.80 -8.20 -2.53
C ASP A 22 -17.14 -8.76 -1.28
N ASN A 23 -15.86 -9.15 -1.36
CA ASN A 23 -15.17 -9.79 -0.23
C ASN A 23 -14.22 -8.87 0.54
N CYS A 24 -13.89 -7.71 -0.03
CA CYS A 24 -12.88 -6.82 0.51
C CYS A 24 -13.21 -6.35 1.94
N LYS A 25 -14.42 -5.88 2.17
CA LYS A 25 -14.83 -5.33 3.45
C LYS A 25 -14.78 -6.36 4.57
N ALA A 26 -15.29 -7.56 4.33
CA ALA A 26 -15.28 -8.64 5.32
C ALA A 26 -13.86 -9.12 5.59
N LEU A 27 -13.04 -9.25 4.53
CA LEU A 27 -11.68 -9.76 4.64
C LEU A 27 -10.79 -8.84 5.49
N PHE A 28 -10.94 -7.53 5.35
CA PHE A 28 -10.10 -6.53 6.01
C PHE A 28 -10.80 -5.81 7.18
N ALA A 29 -11.90 -6.36 7.68
CA ALA A 29 -12.69 -5.72 8.74
C ALA A 29 -11.84 -5.35 9.96
N ASP A 30 -10.90 -6.22 10.35
CA ASP A 30 -10.07 -6.04 11.53
C ASP A 30 -8.75 -5.27 11.27
N CYS A 31 -8.52 -4.84 10.04
CA CYS A 31 -7.31 -4.12 9.67
C CYS A 31 -7.54 -2.60 9.75
N ASP A 32 -6.63 -1.87 10.40
CA ASP A 32 -6.67 -0.41 10.45
C ASP A 32 -5.98 0.23 9.26
N ILE A 33 -4.94 -0.43 8.75
CA ILE A 33 -4.10 0.06 7.66
C ILE A 33 -4.09 -0.98 6.55
N LEU A 34 -4.41 -0.55 5.34
CA LEU A 34 -4.33 -1.37 4.14
C LEU A 34 -3.21 -0.84 3.25
N ILE A 35 -2.39 -1.75 2.75
CA ILE A 35 -1.34 -1.42 1.79
C ILE A 35 -1.66 -2.15 0.50
N GLU A 36 -1.88 -1.39 -0.57
CA GLU A 36 -2.20 -1.92 -1.89
C GLU A 36 -0.90 -2.09 -2.67
N ALA A 37 -0.63 -3.30 -3.10
CA ALA A 37 0.58 -3.67 -3.83
C ALA A 37 0.27 -4.49 -5.09
N PHE A 38 -0.89 -4.30 -5.69
CA PHE A 38 -1.26 -4.95 -6.94
C PHE A 38 -0.42 -4.39 -8.10
N ASP A 39 -0.17 -5.23 -9.08
CA ASP A 39 0.54 -4.84 -10.31
C ASP A 39 -0.40 -4.59 -11.49
N VAL A 40 -1.67 -4.96 -11.38
CA VAL A 40 -2.69 -4.76 -12.43
C VAL A 40 -3.50 -3.49 -12.13
N PRO A 41 -3.49 -2.49 -13.04
CA PRO A 41 -4.15 -1.20 -12.79
C PRO A 41 -5.64 -1.30 -12.43
N GLU A 42 -6.37 -2.22 -13.05
CA GLU A 42 -7.80 -2.41 -12.78
C GLU A 42 -8.03 -2.92 -11.36
N GLN A 43 -7.15 -3.79 -10.86
CA GLN A 43 -7.23 -4.31 -9.49
C GLN A 43 -6.87 -3.22 -8.46
N LYS A 44 -5.89 -2.39 -8.77
CA LYS A 44 -5.54 -1.23 -7.95
C LYS A 44 -6.75 -0.29 -7.82
N ALA A 45 -7.32 0.08 -8.94
CA ALA A 45 -8.47 0.99 -8.97
C ALA A 45 -9.66 0.40 -8.20
N MET A 46 -9.94 -0.88 -8.40
CA MET A 46 -11.02 -1.59 -7.69
C MET A 46 -10.82 -1.49 -6.18
N LEU A 47 -9.63 -1.82 -5.68
CA LEU A 47 -9.37 -1.82 -4.25
C LEU A 47 -9.45 -0.41 -3.67
N VAL A 48 -8.81 0.56 -4.32
CA VAL A 48 -8.82 1.95 -3.85
C VAL A 48 -10.25 2.48 -3.78
N ASN A 49 -11.04 2.30 -4.84
CA ASN A 49 -12.41 2.76 -4.88
C ASN A 49 -13.28 2.08 -3.82
N THR A 50 -13.13 0.75 -3.67
CA THR A 50 -13.88 -0.01 -2.67
C THR A 50 -13.57 0.46 -1.24
N VAL A 51 -12.30 0.68 -0.93
CA VAL A 51 -11.90 1.15 0.40
C VAL A 51 -12.43 2.54 0.67
N LEU A 52 -12.29 3.46 -0.28
CA LEU A 52 -12.77 4.83 -0.12
C LEU A 52 -14.29 4.89 0.05
N GLU A 53 -15.01 4.01 -0.63
CA GLU A 53 -16.47 3.97 -0.60
C GLU A 53 -17.03 3.24 0.62
N GLN A 54 -16.49 2.06 0.92
CA GLN A 54 -17.06 1.15 1.93
C GLN A 54 -16.33 1.16 3.27
N MET A 55 -15.07 1.61 3.30
CA MET A 55 -14.23 1.58 4.49
C MET A 55 -13.45 2.90 4.66
N PRO A 56 -14.12 4.05 4.63
CA PRO A 56 -13.44 5.36 4.65
C PRO A 56 -12.70 5.64 5.96
N GLU A 57 -12.97 4.89 7.00
CA GLU A 57 -12.29 5.01 8.30
C GLU A 57 -10.91 4.37 8.32
N LYS A 58 -10.57 3.54 7.34
CA LYS A 58 -9.29 2.85 7.28
C LYS A 58 -8.25 3.69 6.55
N TYR A 59 -6.99 3.53 6.97
CA TYR A 59 -5.87 4.12 6.25
C TYR A 59 -5.52 3.25 5.04
N LEU A 60 -5.36 3.88 3.90
CA LEU A 60 -4.97 3.20 2.66
C LEU A 60 -3.70 3.82 2.11
N ILE A 61 -2.71 2.97 1.86
CA ILE A 61 -1.45 3.35 1.24
C ILE A 61 -1.35 2.59 -0.08
N SER A 62 -1.24 3.29 -1.19
CA SER A 62 -1.20 2.69 -2.52
C SER A 62 0.04 3.14 -3.28
N GLY A 63 0.61 2.24 -4.09
CA GLY A 63 1.70 2.55 -5.00
C GLY A 63 1.18 3.11 -6.30
N SER A 64 1.79 4.19 -6.78
CA SER A 64 1.40 4.83 -8.05
C SER A 64 2.62 5.42 -8.74
N GLY A 65 3.07 4.77 -9.83
CA GLY A 65 4.20 5.25 -10.60
C GLY A 65 5.54 4.77 -10.06
N MET A 66 5.85 3.48 -10.24
CA MET A 66 7.14 2.91 -9.84
C MET A 66 7.86 2.21 -11.01
N ALA A 67 7.29 2.26 -12.20
CA ALA A 67 7.88 1.64 -13.38
C ALA A 67 9.13 2.39 -13.85
N GLY A 68 9.97 1.71 -14.64
CA GLY A 68 11.18 2.28 -15.21
C GLY A 68 12.41 2.06 -14.36
N PHE A 69 13.44 2.86 -14.64
CA PHE A 69 14.75 2.78 -13.99
C PHE A 69 15.27 4.17 -13.64
N GLY A 70 16.23 4.22 -12.73
CA GLY A 70 16.79 5.50 -12.30
C GLY A 70 15.75 6.42 -11.63
N ARG A 71 16.05 7.70 -11.55
CA ARG A 71 15.18 8.74 -11.00
C ARG A 71 14.50 8.35 -9.68
N ALA A 72 15.28 7.74 -8.78
CA ALA A 72 14.76 7.28 -7.49
C ALA A 72 14.16 8.43 -6.67
N ASN A 73 14.73 9.64 -6.78
CA ASN A 73 14.23 10.82 -6.07
C ASN A 73 12.89 11.34 -6.58
N ALA A 74 12.41 10.87 -7.74
CA ALA A 74 11.09 11.21 -8.25
C ALA A 74 9.98 10.42 -7.53
N ILE A 75 10.32 9.33 -6.84
CA ILE A 75 9.38 8.57 -6.03
C ILE A 75 9.20 9.29 -4.70
N THR A 76 7.97 9.69 -4.42
CA THR A 76 7.64 10.47 -3.23
C THR A 76 6.44 9.88 -2.50
N THR A 77 6.27 10.26 -1.25
CA THR A 77 5.07 10.00 -0.47
C THR A 77 4.17 11.22 -0.57
N ARG A 78 2.96 11.05 -1.08
CA ARG A 78 1.95 12.12 -1.18
C ARG A 78 0.75 11.78 -0.33
N ILE A 79 0.51 12.60 0.68
CA ILE A 79 -0.66 12.46 1.55
C ILE A 79 -1.83 13.19 0.87
N ILE A 80 -2.75 12.44 0.30
CA ILE A 80 -3.89 12.98 -0.45
C ILE A 80 -4.99 13.42 0.52
N THR A 81 -5.31 12.57 1.48
CA THR A 81 -6.22 12.86 2.59
C THR A 81 -5.64 12.27 3.87
N ASP A 82 -6.27 12.50 5.00
CA ASP A 82 -5.86 11.88 6.27
C ASP A 82 -5.78 10.35 6.17
N LYS A 83 -6.59 9.77 5.30
CA LYS A 83 -6.74 8.31 5.17
C LYS A 83 -6.13 7.74 3.91
N LEU A 84 -5.77 8.55 2.92
CA LEU A 84 -5.22 8.09 1.65
C LEU A 84 -3.84 8.66 1.39
N THR A 85 -2.87 7.76 1.20
CA THR A 85 -1.49 8.11 0.82
C THR A 85 -1.13 7.38 -0.47
N LEU A 86 -0.52 8.11 -1.41
CA LEU A 86 0.02 7.55 -2.64
C LEU A 86 1.54 7.67 -2.64
N CYS A 87 2.23 6.56 -2.92
CA CYS A 87 3.69 6.51 -3.01
C CYS A 87 4.10 6.16 -4.44
N GLY A 88 5.02 6.90 -5.00
CA GLY A 88 5.48 6.72 -6.37
C GLY A 88 5.75 8.07 -7.04
N ASP A 89 6.00 8.07 -8.35
CA ASP A 89 6.16 9.31 -9.12
C ASP A 89 4.82 9.84 -9.68
N GLY A 90 3.76 9.04 -9.61
CA GLY A 90 2.43 9.43 -10.07
C GLY A 90 2.27 9.50 -11.58
N LYS A 91 3.27 9.09 -12.35
CA LYS A 91 3.29 9.28 -13.80
C LYS A 91 3.62 8.00 -14.58
N THR A 92 4.59 7.21 -14.08
CA THR A 92 5.07 6.03 -14.83
C THR A 92 4.16 4.84 -14.63
N ASP A 93 3.97 4.08 -15.70
CA ASP A 93 3.17 2.85 -15.69
C ASP A 93 3.93 1.79 -16.48
N VAL A 94 3.70 0.53 -16.13
CA VAL A 94 4.19 -0.63 -16.88
C VAL A 94 3.69 -0.57 -18.33
N ALA A 95 2.50 -0.05 -18.57
CA ALA A 95 1.92 0.16 -19.89
C ALA A 95 2.75 1.11 -20.78
N ASP A 96 3.61 1.94 -20.19
CA ASP A 96 4.52 2.81 -20.96
C ASP A 96 5.68 2.04 -21.61
N GLY A 97 5.75 0.72 -21.43
CA GLY A 97 6.73 -0.14 -22.06
C GLY A 97 8.11 -0.15 -21.41
N VAL A 98 8.25 0.48 -20.23
CA VAL A 98 9.53 0.59 -19.54
C VAL A 98 9.80 -0.51 -18.51
N GLY A 99 8.79 -1.33 -18.22
CA GLY A 99 8.92 -2.45 -17.26
C GLY A 99 9.14 -1.99 -15.83
N LEU A 100 9.44 -2.95 -14.96
CA LEU A 100 9.73 -2.71 -13.54
C LEU A 100 11.17 -3.08 -13.23
N THR A 101 11.86 -2.26 -12.44
CA THR A 101 13.16 -2.62 -11.87
C THR A 101 13.02 -2.81 -10.36
N ALA A 102 13.75 -3.77 -9.81
CA ALA A 102 13.70 -4.06 -8.38
C ALA A 102 14.07 -2.84 -7.53
N SER A 103 15.04 -2.04 -7.99
CA SER A 103 15.49 -0.86 -7.25
C SER A 103 14.38 0.18 -7.08
N ARG A 104 13.62 0.50 -8.12
CA ARG A 104 12.51 1.45 -8.01
C ARG A 104 11.36 0.90 -7.20
N VAL A 105 11.05 -0.38 -7.36
CA VAL A 105 10.01 -1.05 -6.57
C VAL A 105 10.38 -1.02 -5.09
N MET A 106 11.64 -1.28 -4.74
CA MET A 106 12.12 -1.22 -3.35
C MET A 106 12.06 0.20 -2.77
N VAL A 107 12.39 1.22 -3.55
CA VAL A 107 12.28 2.62 -3.10
C VAL A 107 10.82 2.94 -2.79
N CYS A 108 9.90 2.58 -3.69
CA CYS A 108 8.47 2.79 -3.48
C CYS A 108 7.96 2.01 -2.25
N ALA A 109 8.35 0.75 -2.12
CA ALA A 109 7.98 -0.08 -0.96
C ALA A 109 8.49 0.52 0.35
N GLY A 110 9.70 1.08 0.33
CA GLY A 110 10.26 1.79 1.48
C GLY A 110 9.43 3.00 1.90
N HIS A 111 8.98 3.81 0.94
CA HIS A 111 8.06 4.92 1.20
C HIS A 111 6.75 4.44 1.81
N MET A 112 6.17 3.37 1.28
CA MET A 112 4.91 2.80 1.78
C MET A 112 5.06 2.29 3.21
N ALA A 113 6.14 1.56 3.49
CA ALA A 113 6.44 1.03 4.82
C ALA A 113 6.68 2.18 5.83
N ALA A 114 7.45 3.20 5.44
CA ALA A 114 7.70 4.36 6.28
C ALA A 114 6.40 5.08 6.64
N ARG A 115 5.49 5.23 5.68
CA ARG A 115 4.18 5.84 5.94
C ARG A 115 3.35 5.01 6.90
N ALA A 116 3.35 3.69 6.75
CA ALA A 116 2.62 2.79 7.66
C ALA A 116 3.14 2.92 9.10
N VAL A 117 4.45 2.93 9.29
CA VAL A 117 5.07 3.12 10.61
C VAL A 117 4.69 4.47 11.21
N GLU A 118 4.73 5.53 10.41
CA GLU A 118 4.34 6.88 10.84
C GLU A 118 2.89 6.91 11.36
N ILE A 119 1.96 6.29 10.62
CA ILE A 119 0.55 6.20 11.03
C ILE A 119 0.42 5.43 12.35
N ILE A 120 1.11 4.30 12.49
CA ILE A 120 1.08 3.49 13.71
C ILE A 120 1.56 4.29 14.91
N LEU A 121 2.68 5.01 14.77
CA LEU A 121 3.26 5.80 15.85
C LEU A 121 2.37 6.98 16.22
N GLN A 122 1.77 7.65 15.25
CA GLN A 122 0.84 8.76 15.51
C GLN A 122 -0.41 8.29 16.25
N LYS A 123 -0.97 7.14 15.88
CA LYS A 123 -2.11 6.54 16.57
C LYS A 123 -1.74 6.17 18.01
N GLY A 124 -0.57 5.57 18.21
CA GLY A 124 -0.08 5.21 19.53
C GLY A 124 0.09 6.44 20.45
N ALA A 125 0.64 7.53 19.92
CA ALA A 125 0.81 8.78 20.67
C ALA A 125 -0.55 9.36 21.11
N LYS A 126 -1.55 9.36 20.22
CA LYS A 126 -2.90 9.84 20.55
C LYS A 126 -3.59 9.01 21.64
N ASN A 127 -3.34 7.70 21.66
CA ASN A 127 -3.92 6.81 22.66
C ASN A 127 -3.29 6.96 24.05
N HIS A 128 -2.13 7.64 24.16
CA HIS A 128 -1.43 7.89 25.42
C HIS A 128 -1.65 9.30 25.96
N GLU A 129 -2.31 10.14 25.22
CA GLU A 129 -2.74 11.46 25.65
C GLU A 129 -4.09 11.36 26.39
#